data_2ba6f98089ec3e1a58218bcf39bc29eb
#
_entry.id   2ba6f98089ec3e1a58218bcf39bc29eb
#
_cell.length_a   1.000
_cell.length_b   1.000
_cell.length_c   1.000
_cell.angle_alpha   90.00
_cell.angle_beta   90.00
_cell.angle_gamma   90.00
#
_symmetry.space_group_name_H-M   'P 1'
#
loop_
_entity.id
_entity.type
_entity.pdbx_description
1 polymer ?
#
loop_
_entity_poly.entity_id
_entity_poly.type
_entity_poly.pdbx_seq_one_letter_code
_entity_poly.pdbx_strand_id
1 'polypeptide(L)'
;RIIHNLSDDPTPLPLPFNPDIADDYGLERLSTELNNIIDFFVKNLKVDAELKDGLPSEPYTPVIKSLSLDYTATATNSDIDLIHLYPYENTYKHEEITLQPTLLPTYCDEGNLFIGLKDLVPGSNLNILFQLAEATGDSESDREEVNWHYLDNNQWKRLRTGFEILDDATNGLTASGIIKFALPENMTNENSILPKDMHWIKASISKNSKGVCETIGIHTQAMLSTFTNEANNDKLRLAAPLAAGAISKLNEADTHLKKLTQPYDSFGGHVPEAEGHFYVRVSELLRHKGRAIQKFDYEHLALEAFPQLFKVKCINHSFALNAHQYRNDFPFAPGYIILAVIPDLNQLKAAQSFEPRVPVSMLEDIADYMKKHASPFVRFRAMNPRYEKINFCLKVKLLPGKDENYYKEKLKQDIRELLAPWAVGKYDKLSFGQCVSRSDIIRLLETGGYVDYILELRMAHADD
;
A
#
# COMPACT_ATOMS: atom_id res chain seq x y z
N ARG A 1 -25.03 4.39 -31.08
CA ARG A 1 -25.26 3.20 -31.91
C ARG A 1 -25.49 2.03 -30.97
N ILE A 2 -26.74 1.62 -30.83
CA ILE A 2 -27.13 0.47 -30.02
C ILE A 2 -27.30 -0.70 -30.99
N ILE A 3 -26.45 -1.71 -30.88
CA ILE A 3 -26.56 -2.95 -31.68
C ILE A 3 -27.17 -3.98 -30.75
N HIS A 4 -28.41 -4.40 -31.03
CA HIS A 4 -28.99 -5.58 -30.40
C HIS A 4 -28.75 -6.81 -31.30
N ASN A 5 -27.95 -7.74 -30.85
CA ASN A 5 -27.89 -9.08 -31.44
C ASN A 5 -29.05 -9.90 -30.84
N LEU A 6 -30.02 -10.23 -31.67
CA LEU A 6 -31.00 -11.24 -31.34
C LEU A 6 -30.35 -12.62 -31.56
N SER A 7 -29.91 -13.25 -30.49
CA SER A 7 -29.57 -14.67 -30.51
C SER A 7 -30.86 -15.52 -30.35
N ASP A 8 -30.85 -16.70 -30.92
CA ASP A 8 -31.99 -17.65 -30.93
C ASP A 8 -32.40 -18.20 -29.54
N ASP A 9 -32.06 -17.54 -28.46
CA ASP A 9 -32.38 -17.96 -27.09
C ASP A 9 -33.57 -17.15 -26.56
N PRO A 10 -34.70 -17.79 -26.25
CA PRO A 10 -35.95 -17.11 -25.86
C PRO A 10 -35.99 -16.61 -24.40
N THR A 11 -34.86 -16.50 -23.71
CA THR A 11 -34.84 -15.96 -22.35
C THR A 11 -34.74 -14.43 -22.40
N PRO A 12 -35.75 -13.69 -21.92
CA PRO A 12 -35.63 -12.23 -21.83
C PRO A 12 -34.62 -11.88 -20.75
N LEU A 13 -33.55 -11.17 -21.11
CA LEU A 13 -32.65 -10.53 -20.14
C LEU A 13 -33.44 -9.53 -19.30
N PRO A 14 -33.46 -9.66 -17.97
CA PRO A 14 -34.04 -8.66 -17.12
C PRO A 14 -33.08 -7.46 -17.03
N LEU A 15 -33.29 -6.47 -17.85
CA LEU A 15 -32.76 -5.14 -17.56
C LEU A 15 -33.66 -4.55 -16.45
N PRO A 16 -33.10 -4.04 -15.35
CA PRO A 16 -33.88 -3.30 -14.38
C PRO A 16 -34.27 -1.95 -15.01
N PHE A 17 -35.41 -1.96 -15.69
CA PHE A 17 -36.00 -0.74 -16.22
C PHE A 17 -36.79 -0.12 -15.05
N ASN A 18 -36.41 1.06 -14.62
CA ASN A 18 -37.19 1.82 -13.65
C ASN A 18 -38.30 2.54 -14.44
N PRO A 19 -39.58 2.17 -14.26
CA PRO A 19 -40.69 2.77 -15.02
C PRO A 19 -40.82 4.28 -14.77
N ASP A 20 -40.38 4.80 -13.65
CA ASP A 20 -40.47 6.22 -13.30
C ASP A 20 -39.54 7.13 -14.12
N ILE A 21 -38.52 6.56 -14.81
CA ILE A 21 -37.60 7.33 -15.69
C ILE A 21 -38.10 7.35 -17.13
N ALA A 22 -39.00 6.44 -17.49
CA ALA A 22 -39.48 6.30 -18.86
C ALA A 22 -40.35 7.49 -19.32
N ASP A 23 -41.12 8.08 -18.41
CA ASP A 23 -42.05 9.18 -18.72
C ASP A 23 -41.33 10.50 -19.06
N ASP A 24 -40.19 10.80 -18.41
CA ASP A 24 -39.46 12.04 -18.63
C ASP A 24 -38.75 12.10 -20.01
N TYR A 25 -38.50 10.96 -20.65
CA TYR A 25 -37.77 10.90 -21.91
C TYR A 25 -38.62 10.53 -23.12
N GLY A 26 -39.93 10.42 -22.97
CA GLY A 26 -40.82 10.05 -24.08
C GLY A 26 -40.62 8.63 -24.63
N LEU A 27 -39.87 7.77 -23.89
CA LEU A 27 -39.58 6.40 -24.31
C LEU A 27 -40.81 5.51 -24.31
N GLU A 28 -41.80 5.80 -23.47
CA GLU A 28 -43.10 5.10 -23.47
C GLU A 28 -43.86 5.33 -24.74
N ARG A 29 -43.80 6.55 -25.28
CA ARG A 29 -44.42 6.91 -26.55
C ARG A 29 -43.74 6.20 -27.74
N LEU A 30 -42.43 6.10 -27.72
CA LEU A 30 -41.64 5.33 -28.69
C LEU A 30 -41.92 3.83 -28.62
N SER A 31 -42.02 3.26 -27.43
CA SER A 31 -42.40 1.86 -27.23
C SER A 31 -43.83 1.57 -27.74
N THR A 32 -44.77 2.46 -27.43
CA THR A 32 -46.15 2.33 -27.88
C THR A 32 -46.28 2.45 -29.39
N GLU A 33 -45.59 3.39 -30.03
CA GLU A 33 -45.54 3.55 -31.49
C GLU A 33 -44.88 2.32 -32.14
N LEU A 34 -43.80 1.78 -31.57
CA LEU A 34 -43.13 0.60 -32.11
C LEU A 34 -44.03 -0.65 -31.98
N ASN A 35 -44.74 -0.82 -30.87
CA ASN A 35 -45.70 -1.90 -30.68
C ASN A 35 -46.89 -1.76 -31.65
N ASN A 36 -47.38 -0.55 -31.88
CA ASN A 36 -48.42 -0.30 -32.87
C ASN A 36 -47.97 -0.63 -34.29
N ILE A 37 -46.73 -0.35 -34.64
CA ILE A 37 -46.15 -0.71 -35.95
C ILE A 37 -45.98 -2.23 -36.04
N ILE A 38 -45.52 -2.88 -35.03
CA ILE A 38 -45.38 -4.36 -34.97
C ILE A 38 -46.77 -5.01 -35.09
N ASP A 39 -47.77 -4.54 -34.34
CA ASP A 39 -49.13 -5.05 -34.38
C ASP A 39 -49.80 -4.80 -35.74
N PHE A 40 -49.54 -3.67 -36.38
CA PHE A 40 -49.98 -3.38 -37.76
C PHE A 40 -49.39 -4.39 -38.74
N PHE A 41 -48.11 -4.68 -38.68
CA PHE A 41 -47.46 -5.68 -39.53
C PHE A 41 -47.94 -7.10 -39.21
N VAL A 42 -48.07 -7.47 -37.95
CA VAL A 42 -48.58 -8.81 -37.55
C VAL A 42 -50.05 -8.99 -37.95
N LYS A 43 -50.87 -7.95 -37.86
CA LYS A 43 -52.33 -8.00 -38.25
C LYS A 43 -52.48 -8.08 -39.78
N ASN A 44 -51.67 -7.35 -40.54
CA ASN A 44 -51.74 -7.38 -41.99
C ASN A 44 -51.04 -8.60 -42.63
N LEU A 45 -50.22 -9.33 -41.86
CA LEU A 45 -49.60 -10.61 -42.29
C LEU A 45 -50.48 -11.84 -41.95
N LYS A 46 -51.61 -11.68 -41.21
CA LYS A 46 -52.55 -12.76 -40.99
C LYS A 46 -53.44 -12.87 -42.20
N VAL A 47 -53.02 -13.69 -43.16
CA VAL A 47 -53.92 -14.14 -44.24
C VAL A 47 -54.99 -15.04 -43.61
N ASP A 48 -56.27 -14.71 -43.88
CA ASP A 48 -57.42 -15.49 -43.39
C ASP A 48 -57.25 -16.98 -43.68
N ALA A 49 -57.50 -17.85 -42.71
CA ALA A 49 -57.30 -19.28 -42.81
C ALA A 49 -58.18 -20.00 -43.86
N GLU A 50 -59.19 -19.27 -44.43
CA GLU A 50 -60.13 -19.84 -45.42
C GLU A 50 -59.62 -19.78 -46.85
N LEU A 51 -58.45 -19.15 -47.11
CA LEU A 51 -57.85 -19.06 -48.47
C LEU A 51 -56.70 -20.05 -48.70
N LYS A 52 -56.61 -21.13 -47.95
CA LYS A 52 -55.48 -22.06 -48.02
C LYS A 52 -55.50 -22.99 -49.23
N ASP A 53 -56.57 -23.17 -49.94
CA ASP A 53 -56.67 -24.08 -51.09
C ASP A 53 -56.58 -23.32 -52.42
N GLY A 54 -55.42 -22.88 -52.80
CA GLY A 54 -55.16 -22.29 -54.14
C GLY A 54 -54.12 -21.20 -54.21
N LEU A 55 -53.57 -20.77 -53.08
CA LEU A 55 -52.46 -19.81 -53.09
C LEU A 55 -51.12 -20.55 -53.27
N PRO A 56 -50.25 -20.10 -54.18
CA PRO A 56 -48.89 -20.61 -54.26
C PRO A 56 -48.22 -20.43 -52.90
N SER A 57 -47.43 -21.44 -52.46
CA SER A 57 -46.65 -21.37 -51.24
C SER A 57 -45.88 -20.05 -51.15
N GLU A 58 -45.96 -19.37 -50.01
CA GLU A 58 -45.23 -18.11 -49.78
C GLU A 58 -43.77 -18.29 -50.13
N PRO A 59 -43.25 -17.57 -51.13
CA PRO A 59 -41.88 -17.82 -51.63
C PRO A 59 -40.82 -17.32 -50.66
N TYR A 60 -41.19 -16.50 -49.69
CA TYR A 60 -40.22 -15.90 -48.77
C TYR A 60 -40.89 -15.25 -47.54
N THR A 61 -40.48 -15.64 -46.38
CA THR A 61 -40.80 -14.95 -45.12
C THR A 61 -39.60 -14.09 -44.73
N PRO A 62 -39.74 -12.74 -44.73
CA PRO A 62 -38.63 -11.89 -44.34
C PRO A 62 -38.30 -12.07 -42.85
N VAL A 63 -37.05 -12.44 -42.60
CA VAL A 63 -36.51 -12.52 -41.24
C VAL A 63 -35.61 -11.32 -41.01
N ILE A 64 -36.00 -10.49 -40.06
CA ILE A 64 -35.19 -9.34 -39.65
C ILE A 64 -34.05 -9.90 -38.77
N LYS A 65 -32.83 -9.96 -39.34
CA LYS A 65 -31.62 -10.43 -38.62
C LYS A 65 -31.02 -9.37 -37.72
N SER A 66 -31.24 -8.11 -38.03
CA SER A 66 -30.79 -6.99 -37.22
C SER A 66 -31.64 -5.77 -37.45
N LEU A 67 -31.97 -5.06 -36.41
CA LEU A 67 -32.59 -3.74 -36.44
C LEU A 67 -31.63 -2.80 -35.70
N SER A 68 -31.26 -1.69 -36.38
CA SER A 68 -30.46 -0.65 -35.74
C SER A 68 -31.18 0.69 -35.86
N LEU A 69 -31.19 1.45 -34.81
CA LEU A 69 -31.69 2.81 -34.78
C LEU A 69 -30.51 3.76 -34.61
N ASP A 70 -30.25 4.59 -35.61
CA ASP A 70 -29.27 5.66 -35.49
C ASP A 70 -30.04 6.96 -35.21
N TYR A 71 -29.71 7.58 -34.08
CA TYR A 71 -30.30 8.87 -33.73
C TYR A 71 -29.20 9.85 -33.35
N THR A 72 -29.43 11.11 -33.57
CA THR A 72 -28.57 12.21 -33.13
C THR A 72 -29.37 13.06 -32.16
N ALA A 73 -28.87 13.15 -30.94
CA ALA A 73 -29.40 14.06 -29.93
C ALA A 73 -28.38 15.20 -29.74
N THR A 74 -28.85 16.41 -29.71
CA THR A 74 -28.05 17.60 -29.39
C THR A 74 -28.68 18.32 -28.22
N ALA A 75 -27.86 18.61 -27.23
CA ALA A 75 -28.23 19.48 -26.12
C ALA A 75 -27.28 20.67 -26.10
N THR A 76 -27.79 21.83 -25.75
CA THR A 76 -26.99 23.05 -25.56
C THR A 76 -26.59 23.14 -24.09
N ASN A 77 -25.62 24.04 -23.76
CA ASN A 77 -25.19 24.26 -22.41
C ASN A 77 -26.30 24.64 -21.42
N SER A 78 -27.44 25.20 -21.96
CA SER A 78 -28.61 25.51 -21.15
C SER A 78 -29.51 24.31 -20.82
N ASP A 79 -29.30 23.19 -21.51
CA ASP A 79 -30.14 21.99 -21.39
C ASP A 79 -29.45 20.88 -20.58
N ILE A 80 -28.28 21.17 -20.02
CA ILE A 80 -27.45 20.20 -19.29
C ILE A 80 -27.11 20.77 -17.93
N ASP A 81 -27.39 20.00 -16.85
CA ASP A 81 -26.91 20.25 -15.51
C ASP A 81 -25.69 19.36 -15.25
N LEU A 82 -24.59 19.95 -14.79
CA LEU A 82 -23.40 19.23 -14.35
C LEU A 82 -23.36 19.20 -12.83
N ILE A 83 -23.44 17.99 -12.28
CA ILE A 83 -23.39 17.78 -10.83
C ILE A 83 -22.17 16.92 -10.51
N HIS A 84 -21.26 17.47 -9.72
CA HIS A 84 -20.16 16.73 -9.16
C HIS A 84 -20.56 16.12 -7.82
N LEU A 85 -20.41 14.80 -7.69
CA LEU A 85 -20.67 14.07 -6.46
C LEU A 85 -19.36 13.84 -5.70
N TYR A 86 -19.38 14.17 -4.41
CA TYR A 86 -18.26 13.96 -3.48
C TYR A 86 -18.69 12.98 -2.38
N PRO A 87 -18.74 11.67 -2.68
CA PRO A 87 -19.28 10.66 -1.75
C PRO A 87 -18.51 10.59 -0.45
N TYR A 88 -17.20 10.84 -0.45
CA TYR A 88 -16.37 10.80 0.76
C TYR A 88 -16.54 12.04 1.65
N GLU A 89 -17.15 13.11 1.12
CA GLU A 89 -17.46 14.34 1.84
C GLU A 89 -18.95 14.44 2.15
N ASN A 90 -19.76 13.46 1.73
CA ASN A 90 -21.22 13.44 1.84
C ASN A 90 -21.88 14.69 1.24
N THR A 91 -21.36 15.18 0.12
CA THR A 91 -21.83 16.41 -0.51
C THR A 91 -21.88 16.29 -2.04
N TYR A 92 -22.56 17.24 -2.66
CA TYR A 92 -22.55 17.43 -4.10
C TYR A 92 -22.44 18.90 -4.43
N LYS A 93 -21.99 19.21 -5.63
CA LYS A 93 -21.85 20.57 -6.13
C LYS A 93 -22.43 20.68 -7.55
N HIS A 94 -23.34 21.63 -7.73
CA HIS A 94 -23.75 22.06 -9.05
C HIS A 94 -22.65 22.92 -9.66
N GLU A 95 -22.18 22.55 -10.84
CA GLU A 95 -21.17 23.29 -11.58
C GLU A 95 -21.82 24.10 -12.69
N GLU A 96 -21.54 25.39 -12.77
CA GLU A 96 -22.00 26.23 -13.88
C GLU A 96 -21.20 25.93 -15.15
N ILE A 97 -21.83 25.39 -16.16
CA ILE A 97 -21.19 24.98 -17.42
C ILE A 97 -20.56 26.19 -18.14
N THR A 98 -21.10 27.37 -17.94
CA THR A 98 -20.55 28.64 -18.48
C THR A 98 -19.14 28.94 -17.99
N LEU A 99 -18.75 28.44 -16.83
CA LEU A 99 -17.40 28.57 -16.24
C LEU A 99 -16.42 27.52 -16.75
N GLN A 100 -16.84 26.65 -17.69
CA GLN A 100 -16.03 25.54 -18.22
C GLN A 100 -15.38 24.66 -17.13
N PRO A 101 -16.18 24.11 -16.21
CA PRO A 101 -15.65 23.23 -15.17
C PRO A 101 -15.09 21.94 -15.79
N THR A 102 -14.29 21.23 -15.00
CA THR A 102 -13.83 19.89 -15.40
C THR A 102 -15.02 18.93 -15.47
N LEU A 103 -15.01 18.01 -16.44
CA LEU A 103 -16.09 17.03 -16.60
C LEU A 103 -16.20 16.09 -15.39
N LEU A 104 -15.07 15.73 -14.80
CA LEU A 104 -15.00 14.84 -13.63
C LEU A 104 -14.63 15.64 -12.39
N PRO A 105 -15.20 15.29 -11.20
CA PRO A 105 -14.85 15.93 -9.94
C PRO A 105 -13.39 15.65 -9.59
N THR A 106 -12.75 16.64 -8.98
CA THR A 106 -11.42 16.48 -8.37
C THR A 106 -11.59 16.32 -6.88
N TYR A 107 -10.99 15.26 -6.32
CA TYR A 107 -11.03 14.99 -4.89
C TYR A 107 -9.87 15.69 -4.18
N CYS A 108 -10.13 16.22 -2.98
CA CYS A 108 -9.10 16.90 -2.19
C CYS A 108 -8.10 15.90 -1.60
N ASP A 109 -8.56 14.69 -1.27
CA ASP A 109 -7.76 13.65 -0.63
C ASP A 109 -7.48 12.51 -1.63
N GLU A 110 -6.21 12.12 -1.74
CA GLU A 110 -5.77 10.97 -2.54
C GLU A 110 -6.14 9.64 -1.86
N GLY A 111 -6.05 9.60 -0.52
CA GLY A 111 -6.37 8.42 0.27
C GLY A 111 -7.32 8.73 1.43
N ASN A 112 -8.28 7.84 1.66
CA ASN A 112 -9.20 7.91 2.78
C ASN A 112 -9.37 6.54 3.43
N LEU A 113 -9.27 6.47 4.76
CA LEU A 113 -9.55 5.29 5.58
C LEU A 113 -10.73 5.61 6.49
N PHE A 114 -11.81 4.83 6.40
CA PHE A 114 -13.00 4.97 7.24
C PHE A 114 -13.01 3.86 8.29
N ILE A 115 -13.19 4.24 9.56
CA ILE A 115 -13.26 3.31 10.68
C ILE A 115 -14.61 3.48 11.36
N GLY A 116 -15.44 2.44 11.28
CA GLY A 116 -16.75 2.38 11.94
C GLY A 116 -16.60 1.81 13.36
N LEU A 117 -17.10 2.55 14.33
CA LEU A 117 -17.03 2.24 15.76
C LEU A 117 -18.44 1.87 16.25
N LYS A 118 -18.60 0.62 16.63
CA LYS A 118 -19.86 0.12 17.23
C LYS A 118 -19.82 0.27 18.75
N ASP A 119 -20.98 0.53 19.34
CA ASP A 119 -21.15 0.70 20.78
C ASP A 119 -20.25 1.79 21.40
N LEU A 120 -19.90 2.81 20.61
CA LEU A 120 -19.15 3.96 21.09
C LEU A 120 -20.03 4.93 21.85
N VAL A 121 -19.54 5.44 22.97
CA VAL A 121 -20.17 6.55 23.70
C VAL A 121 -19.45 7.85 23.29
N PRO A 122 -20.12 8.80 22.60
CA PRO A 122 -19.54 10.11 22.30
C PRO A 122 -19.03 10.82 23.56
N GLY A 123 -17.97 11.61 23.43
CA GLY A 123 -17.32 12.25 24.57
C GLY A 123 -16.35 11.36 25.35
N SER A 124 -16.16 10.10 24.94
CA SER A 124 -15.23 9.18 25.60
C SER A 124 -13.84 9.20 24.97
N ASN A 125 -12.83 8.76 25.73
CA ASN A 125 -11.51 8.52 25.22
C ASN A 125 -11.43 7.17 24.50
N LEU A 126 -10.80 7.16 23.34
CA LEU A 126 -10.60 5.97 22.52
C LEU A 126 -9.13 5.79 22.17
N ASN A 127 -8.58 4.65 22.52
CA ASN A 127 -7.22 4.26 22.15
C ASN A 127 -7.29 3.20 21.04
N ILE A 128 -6.68 3.49 19.89
CA ILE A 128 -6.66 2.56 18.75
C ILE A 128 -5.22 2.17 18.47
N LEU A 129 -4.93 0.87 18.50
CA LEU A 129 -3.69 0.29 18.01
C LEU A 129 -3.80 0.11 16.50
N PHE A 130 -2.86 0.67 15.78
CA PHE A 130 -2.59 0.38 14.38
C PHE A 130 -1.35 -0.51 14.31
N GLN A 131 -1.56 -1.76 13.94
CA GLN A 131 -0.46 -2.66 13.61
C GLN A 131 -0.21 -2.57 12.13
N LEU A 132 0.96 -2.05 11.76
CA LEU A 132 1.34 -1.77 10.39
C LEU A 132 2.42 -2.75 9.92
N ALA A 133 2.44 -3.01 8.62
CA ALA A 133 3.55 -3.67 7.96
C ALA A 133 4.64 -2.62 7.72
N GLU A 134 5.42 -2.34 8.74
CA GLU A 134 6.49 -1.35 8.69
C GLU A 134 7.43 -1.62 7.51
N ALA A 135 8.01 -0.59 6.94
CA ALA A 135 8.82 -0.61 5.71
C ALA A 135 8.06 -0.90 4.39
N THR A 136 6.72 -0.98 4.38
CA THR A 136 5.94 -1.04 3.15
C THR A 136 5.62 0.35 2.60
N GLY A 137 5.62 1.37 3.47
CA GLY A 137 5.45 2.76 3.03
C GLY A 137 6.60 3.22 2.16
N ASP A 138 6.30 4.04 1.16
CA ASP A 138 7.31 4.63 0.29
C ASP A 138 8.13 5.68 1.06
N SER A 139 9.34 5.29 1.45
CA SER A 139 10.28 6.14 2.21
C SER A 139 10.85 7.31 1.41
N GLU A 140 10.50 7.42 0.13
CA GLU A 140 11.10 8.36 -0.80
C GLU A 140 10.13 9.44 -1.26
N SER A 141 8.83 9.21 -1.04
CA SER A 141 7.80 10.23 -1.22
C SER A 141 7.89 11.27 -0.10
N ASP A 142 7.67 12.53 -0.46
CA ASP A 142 7.51 13.59 0.53
C ASP A 142 6.31 13.24 1.42
N ARG A 143 6.55 13.27 2.71
CA ARG A 143 5.55 12.89 3.69
C ARG A 143 4.49 13.97 3.84
N GLU A 144 3.24 13.56 3.75
CA GLU A 144 2.08 14.41 4.02
C GLU A 144 1.47 14.09 5.40
N GLU A 145 0.86 15.07 6.01
CA GLU A 145 0.18 14.91 7.29
C GLU A 145 -1.11 14.09 7.11
N VAL A 146 -1.32 13.09 7.96
CA VAL A 146 -2.58 12.35 8.05
C VAL A 146 -3.59 13.17 8.84
N ASN A 147 -4.66 13.58 8.17
CA ASN A 147 -5.73 14.35 8.78
C ASN A 147 -6.83 13.45 9.31
N TRP A 148 -7.17 13.57 10.57
CA TRP A 148 -8.24 12.82 11.21
C TRP A 148 -9.52 13.63 11.31
N HIS A 149 -10.64 12.98 11.04
CA HIS A 149 -11.97 13.59 11.09
C HIS A 149 -12.96 12.66 11.80
N TYR A 150 -14.01 13.26 12.36
CA TYR A 150 -15.17 12.53 12.89
C TYR A 150 -16.43 12.98 12.17
N LEU A 151 -17.45 12.15 12.19
CA LEU A 151 -18.72 12.42 11.55
C LEU A 151 -19.68 13.09 12.55
N ASP A 152 -20.24 14.23 12.16
CA ASP A 152 -21.26 14.96 12.90
C ASP A 152 -22.33 15.47 11.93
N ASN A 153 -23.58 15.03 12.11
CA ASN A 153 -24.70 15.37 11.24
C ASN A 153 -24.39 15.24 9.75
N ASN A 154 -23.87 14.07 9.36
CA ASN A 154 -23.48 13.76 7.98
C ASN A 154 -22.38 14.66 7.40
N GLN A 155 -21.61 15.36 8.23
CA GLN A 155 -20.48 16.20 7.82
C GLN A 155 -19.20 15.78 8.54
N TRP A 156 -18.09 15.78 7.80
CA TRP A 156 -16.77 15.48 8.34
C TRP A 156 -16.18 16.72 9.02
N LYS A 157 -15.87 16.60 10.31
CA LYS A 157 -15.21 17.63 11.10
C LYS A 157 -13.82 17.17 11.50
N ARG A 158 -12.82 18.05 11.35
CA ARG A 158 -11.42 17.72 11.64
C ARG A 158 -11.22 17.56 13.15
N LEU A 159 -10.50 16.52 13.55
CA LEU A 159 -9.93 16.33 14.89
C LEU A 159 -8.60 17.08 14.96
N ARG A 160 -8.42 17.89 15.98
CA ARG A 160 -7.23 18.76 16.15
C ARG A 160 -6.18 18.06 16.99
N THR A 161 -4.95 18.07 16.51
CA THR A 161 -3.78 17.56 17.24
C THR A 161 -3.57 18.36 18.53
N GLY A 162 -3.32 17.67 19.62
CA GLY A 162 -3.16 18.26 20.96
C GLY A 162 -4.46 18.55 21.71
N PHE A 163 -5.63 18.39 21.08
CA PHE A 163 -6.95 18.54 21.70
C PHE A 163 -7.75 17.24 21.60
N GLU A 164 -8.22 16.89 20.43
CA GLU A 164 -8.98 15.68 20.19
C GLU A 164 -8.07 14.47 19.82
N ILE A 165 -6.88 14.73 19.27
CA ILE A 165 -5.82 13.74 19.12
C ILE A 165 -4.79 14.03 20.23
N LEU A 166 -4.86 13.23 21.30
CA LEU A 166 -4.02 13.44 22.48
C LEU A 166 -2.58 12.97 22.26
N ASP A 167 -2.40 11.89 21.50
CA ASP A 167 -1.12 11.26 21.25
C ASP A 167 -1.18 10.42 19.96
N ASP A 168 -0.17 10.50 19.13
CA ASP A 168 -0.02 9.69 17.92
C ASP A 168 1.35 9.01 17.93
N ALA A 169 1.39 7.76 18.43
CA ALA A 169 2.60 6.95 18.42
C ALA A 169 2.85 6.26 17.07
N THR A 170 1.97 6.46 16.07
CA THR A 170 2.16 5.85 14.72
C THR A 170 3.03 6.68 13.80
N ASN A 171 3.40 7.88 14.25
CA ASN A 171 4.13 8.84 13.42
C ASN A 171 3.44 9.05 12.06
N GLY A 172 2.11 9.30 12.08
CA GLY A 172 1.31 9.46 10.87
C GLY A 172 1.18 8.18 10.04
N LEU A 173 0.90 7.05 10.68
CA LEU A 173 0.71 5.73 10.09
C LEU A 173 1.94 5.17 9.33
N THR A 174 3.15 5.52 9.77
CA THR A 174 4.40 4.97 9.24
C THR A 174 5.05 3.93 10.15
N ALA A 175 4.64 3.87 11.40
CA ALA A 175 5.06 2.87 12.39
C ALA A 175 3.86 2.30 13.13
N SER A 176 3.99 1.08 13.65
CA SER A 176 2.98 0.48 14.53
C SER A 176 2.91 1.26 15.84
N GLY A 177 1.70 1.61 16.28
CA GLY A 177 1.55 2.43 17.47
C GLY A 177 0.10 2.62 17.89
N ILE A 178 -0.10 3.29 19.00
CA ILE A 178 -1.42 3.62 19.54
C ILE A 178 -1.70 5.10 19.31
N ILE A 179 -2.84 5.40 18.69
CA ILE A 179 -3.37 6.76 18.64
C ILE A 179 -4.42 6.91 19.73
N LYS A 180 -4.32 7.98 20.52
CA LYS A 180 -5.25 8.30 21.59
C LYS A 180 -6.15 9.44 21.17
N PHE A 181 -7.44 9.17 21.08
CA PHE A 181 -8.47 10.15 20.74
C PHE A 181 -9.28 10.56 21.98
N ALA A 182 -9.54 11.84 22.12
CA ALA A 182 -10.61 12.37 22.96
C ALA A 182 -11.78 12.74 22.02
N LEU A 183 -12.75 11.83 21.87
CA LEU A 183 -13.80 11.99 20.90
C LEU A 183 -14.79 13.07 21.36
N PRO A 184 -15.27 13.96 20.45
CA PRO A 184 -16.22 15.00 20.79
C PRO A 184 -17.61 14.43 21.15
N GLU A 185 -18.33 15.12 22.04
CA GLU A 185 -19.69 14.75 22.46
C GLU A 185 -20.72 14.88 21.34
N ASN A 186 -20.48 15.78 20.38
CA ASN A 186 -21.36 16.04 19.25
C ASN A 186 -21.19 15.07 18.08
N MET A 187 -20.41 14.01 18.25
CA MET A 187 -20.28 12.94 17.26
C MET A 187 -21.60 12.20 17.08
N THR A 188 -22.11 12.11 15.83
CA THR A 188 -23.37 11.44 15.52
C THR A 188 -23.15 10.20 14.67
N ASN A 189 -24.16 9.32 14.61
CA ASN A 189 -24.16 8.14 13.74
C ASN A 189 -25.01 8.34 12.47
N GLU A 190 -25.52 9.55 12.25
CA GLU A 190 -26.29 9.89 11.05
C GLU A 190 -25.37 10.06 9.86
N ASN A 191 -25.65 9.30 8.79
CA ASN A 191 -24.93 9.40 7.53
C ASN A 191 -25.79 8.91 6.36
N SER A 192 -25.41 9.34 5.13
CA SER A 192 -26.11 8.99 3.88
C SER A 192 -25.49 7.83 3.12
N ILE A 193 -24.21 7.52 3.32
CA ILE A 193 -23.42 6.60 2.47
C ILE A 193 -22.89 5.39 3.22
N LEU A 194 -22.38 5.61 4.45
CA LEU A 194 -21.73 4.57 5.25
C LEU A 194 -22.78 3.69 5.96
N PRO A 195 -22.40 2.48 6.40
CA PRO A 195 -23.26 1.64 7.22
C PRO A 195 -23.83 2.39 8.41
N LYS A 196 -25.11 2.16 8.69
CA LYS A 196 -25.85 2.80 9.79
C LYS A 196 -25.48 2.17 11.14
N ASP A 197 -25.89 2.81 12.23
CA ASP A 197 -25.71 2.34 13.62
C ASP A 197 -24.25 2.26 14.09
N MET A 198 -23.36 3.02 13.46
CA MET A 198 -21.95 3.18 13.87
C MET A 198 -21.55 4.65 13.89
N HIS A 199 -20.66 4.97 14.81
CA HIS A 199 -19.95 6.25 14.76
C HIS A 199 -18.72 6.10 13.86
N TRP A 200 -18.37 7.14 13.10
CA TRP A 200 -17.34 7.04 12.09
C TRP A 200 -16.23 8.05 12.34
N ILE A 201 -15.00 7.58 12.25
CA ILE A 201 -13.81 8.41 12.12
C ILE A 201 -13.17 8.16 10.76
N LYS A 202 -12.53 9.18 10.21
CA LYS A 202 -11.87 9.12 8.92
C LYS A 202 -10.43 9.62 9.06
N ALA A 203 -9.48 8.87 8.56
CA ALA A 203 -8.14 9.36 8.26
C ALA A 203 -8.06 9.70 6.78
N SER A 204 -7.51 10.85 6.45
CA SER A 204 -7.31 11.27 5.06
C SER A 204 -5.92 11.82 4.82
N ILE A 205 -5.44 11.65 3.60
CA ILE A 205 -4.16 12.17 3.13
C ILE A 205 -4.35 12.83 1.76
N SER A 206 -3.83 14.03 1.59
CA SER A 206 -4.06 14.85 0.40
C SER A 206 -3.25 14.37 -0.81
N LYS A 207 -2.02 13.91 -0.59
CA LYS A 207 -1.09 13.43 -1.62
C LYS A 207 -0.20 12.34 -1.06
N ASN A 208 0.47 11.62 -1.96
CA ASN A 208 1.47 10.61 -1.59
C ASN A 208 0.94 9.53 -0.64
N SER A 209 -0.25 9.03 -0.91
CA SER A 209 -0.91 8.00 -0.09
C SER A 209 -0.08 6.72 0.10
N LYS A 210 0.86 6.46 -0.81
CA LYS A 210 1.83 5.35 -0.71
C LYS A 210 2.91 5.56 0.36
N GLY A 211 3.04 6.76 0.92
CA GLY A 211 3.92 7.04 2.06
C GLY A 211 3.44 6.41 3.36
N VAL A 212 2.16 6.02 3.44
CA VAL A 212 1.56 5.32 4.57
C VAL A 212 1.80 3.81 4.43
N CYS A 213 2.09 3.14 5.56
CA CYS A 213 2.33 1.70 5.57
C CYS A 213 1.03 0.89 5.43
N GLU A 214 1.15 -0.32 4.88
CA GLU A 214 0.04 -1.27 4.83
C GLU A 214 -0.40 -1.67 6.24
N THR A 215 -1.71 -1.81 6.44
CA THR A 215 -2.28 -2.14 7.75
C THR A 215 -2.45 -3.65 7.90
N ILE A 216 -1.88 -4.23 8.97
CA ILE A 216 -2.06 -5.63 9.35
C ILE A 216 -3.33 -5.79 10.18
N GLY A 217 -3.59 -4.86 11.09
CA GLY A 217 -4.78 -4.89 11.94
C GLY A 217 -4.99 -3.60 12.73
N ILE A 218 -6.26 -3.38 13.10
CA ILE A 218 -6.70 -2.23 13.90
C ILE A 218 -7.46 -2.77 15.10
N HIS A 219 -7.06 -2.35 16.30
CA HIS A 219 -7.68 -2.82 17.55
C HIS A 219 -8.00 -1.64 18.46
N THR A 220 -9.24 -1.62 18.97
CA THR A 220 -9.70 -0.58 19.89
C THR A 220 -9.33 -0.91 21.34
N GLN A 221 -9.37 0.11 22.21
CA GLN A 221 -9.09 0.00 23.66
C GLN A 221 -7.71 -0.58 23.94
N ALA A 222 -6.74 -0.22 23.10
CA ALA A 222 -5.39 -0.69 23.21
C ALA A 222 -4.60 0.02 24.32
N MET A 223 -3.71 -0.73 24.94
CA MET A 223 -2.75 -0.22 25.90
C MET A 223 -1.37 -0.85 25.68
N LEU A 224 -0.32 -0.10 25.93
CA LEU A 224 1.05 -0.59 25.92
C LEU A 224 1.42 -1.02 27.35
N SER A 225 1.94 -2.24 27.48
CA SER A 225 2.51 -2.73 28.73
C SER A 225 4.03 -2.95 28.57
N THR A 226 4.80 -2.57 29.56
CA THR A 226 6.26 -2.70 29.56
C THR A 226 6.70 -3.75 30.58
N PHE A 227 7.78 -4.43 30.27
CA PHE A 227 8.44 -5.33 31.20
C PHE A 227 9.00 -4.54 32.39
N THR A 228 8.67 -4.97 33.60
CA THR A 228 9.10 -4.32 34.84
C THR A 228 9.71 -5.33 35.77
N ASN A 229 10.32 -4.85 36.85
CA ASN A 229 10.90 -5.69 37.92
C ASN A 229 12.04 -6.61 37.43
N GLU A 230 12.95 -6.05 36.66
CA GLU A 230 14.09 -6.76 36.07
C GLU A 230 14.94 -7.53 37.07
N ALA A 231 15.05 -7.01 38.33
CA ALA A 231 15.85 -7.62 39.39
C ALA A 231 15.32 -8.99 39.84
N ASN A 232 14.01 -9.23 39.70
CA ASN A 232 13.33 -10.45 40.14
C ASN A 232 12.93 -11.38 38.97
N ASN A 233 13.27 -11.00 37.73
CA ASN A 233 12.96 -11.78 36.56
C ASN A 233 14.23 -12.31 35.88
N ASP A 234 14.12 -13.46 35.23
CA ASP A 234 15.20 -13.99 34.41
C ASP A 234 15.43 -13.09 33.19
N LYS A 235 16.64 -12.52 33.10
CA LYS A 235 17.06 -11.65 32.00
C LYS A 235 17.11 -12.37 30.67
N LEU A 236 17.34 -13.69 30.65
CA LEU A 236 17.30 -14.50 29.44
C LEU A 236 15.90 -14.61 28.84
N ARG A 237 14.87 -14.27 29.63
CA ARG A 237 13.48 -14.19 29.12
C ARG A 237 13.32 -13.20 27.98
N LEU A 238 14.17 -12.18 27.90
CA LEU A 238 14.15 -11.15 26.85
C LEU A 238 14.89 -11.58 25.57
N ALA A 239 15.45 -12.79 25.54
CA ALA A 239 16.13 -13.33 24.35
C ALA A 239 15.18 -13.65 23.18
N ALA A 240 13.91 -13.88 23.48
CA ALA A 240 12.88 -14.14 22.47
C ALA A 240 11.61 -13.32 22.75
N PRO A 241 10.88 -12.90 21.73
CA PRO A 241 9.58 -12.26 21.89
C PRO A 241 8.62 -13.16 22.68
N LEU A 242 7.74 -12.54 23.44
CA LEU A 242 6.62 -13.23 24.06
C LEU A 242 5.57 -13.45 22.98
N ALA A 243 5.22 -14.70 22.70
CA ALA A 243 4.28 -15.06 21.66
C ALA A 243 2.89 -14.41 21.85
N ALA A 244 2.20 -14.15 20.78
CA ALA A 244 0.83 -13.64 20.79
C ALA A 244 -0.06 -14.54 21.68
N GLY A 245 -0.95 -13.90 22.47
CA GLY A 245 -1.83 -14.60 23.41
C GLY A 245 -1.21 -15.04 24.72
N ALA A 246 0.08 -14.84 24.94
CA ALA A 246 0.74 -15.21 26.21
C ALA A 246 0.21 -14.38 27.39
N ILE A 247 -0.09 -13.11 27.17
CA ILE A 247 -0.72 -12.23 28.15
C ILE A 247 -2.24 -12.27 27.92
N SER A 248 -2.96 -13.00 28.77
CA SER A 248 -4.40 -13.19 28.64
C SER A 248 -5.19 -12.86 29.91
N LYS A 249 -4.52 -12.55 31.02
CA LYS A 249 -5.16 -12.25 32.31
C LYS A 249 -4.37 -11.16 33.05
N LEU A 250 -5.07 -10.38 33.84
CA LEU A 250 -4.47 -9.49 34.82
C LEU A 250 -4.08 -10.28 36.08
N ASN A 251 -3.07 -9.81 36.79
CA ASN A 251 -2.67 -10.36 38.11
C ASN A 251 -3.80 -10.09 39.14
N GLU A 252 -4.35 -8.89 39.12
CA GLU A 252 -5.52 -8.51 39.91
C GLU A 252 -6.71 -8.32 39.00
N ALA A 253 -7.85 -8.93 39.34
CA ALA A 253 -9.06 -8.84 38.52
C ALA A 253 -9.64 -7.42 38.61
N ASP A 254 -9.90 -6.79 37.46
CA ASP A 254 -10.60 -5.53 37.35
C ASP A 254 -12.01 -5.79 36.79
N THR A 255 -13.03 -5.31 37.50
CA THR A 255 -14.44 -5.47 37.11
C THR A 255 -14.82 -4.70 35.84
N HIS A 256 -14.03 -3.70 35.46
CA HIS A 256 -14.23 -2.91 34.24
C HIS A 256 -13.65 -3.57 33.00
N LEU A 257 -12.78 -4.58 33.18
CA LEU A 257 -12.13 -5.29 32.08
C LEU A 257 -12.79 -6.66 31.85
N LYS A 258 -13.52 -6.78 30.76
CA LYS A 258 -14.22 -8.01 30.38
C LYS A 258 -13.26 -9.07 29.81
N LYS A 259 -12.28 -8.65 29.03
CA LYS A 259 -11.35 -9.54 28.34
C LYS A 259 -10.03 -8.80 28.04
N LEU A 260 -8.91 -9.48 28.23
CA LEU A 260 -7.60 -9.02 27.78
C LEU A 260 -7.09 -9.93 26.66
N THR A 261 -6.58 -9.35 25.60
CA THR A 261 -5.98 -10.07 24.47
C THR A 261 -4.68 -9.42 24.06
N GLN A 262 -3.67 -10.22 23.80
CA GLN A 262 -2.41 -9.81 23.18
C GLN A 262 -2.43 -10.33 21.73
N PRO A 263 -2.76 -9.49 20.73
CA PRO A 263 -2.92 -9.96 19.35
C PRO A 263 -1.59 -10.23 18.64
N TYR A 264 -0.49 -9.63 19.09
CA TYR A 264 0.83 -9.71 18.46
C TYR A 264 1.91 -10.10 19.46
N ASP A 265 3.05 -10.55 18.94
CA ASP A 265 4.22 -10.84 19.74
C ASP A 265 4.76 -9.58 20.43
N SER A 266 5.43 -9.74 21.57
CA SER A 266 6.10 -8.63 22.23
C SER A 266 7.33 -8.17 21.42
N PHE A 267 7.72 -6.92 21.61
CA PHE A 267 8.83 -6.30 20.88
C PHE A 267 9.74 -5.51 21.81
N GLY A 268 10.92 -5.12 21.32
CA GLY A 268 11.86 -4.24 22.02
C GLY A 268 12.60 -4.87 23.20
N GLY A 269 12.46 -6.18 23.43
CA GLY A 269 13.21 -6.89 24.44
C GLY A 269 14.64 -7.18 23.99
N HIS A 270 15.63 -6.92 24.87
CA HIS A 270 17.03 -7.24 24.63
C HIS A 270 17.65 -7.94 25.84
N VAL A 271 18.48 -8.95 25.58
CA VAL A 271 19.31 -9.55 26.61
C VAL A 271 20.43 -8.59 27.01
N PRO A 272 20.99 -8.75 28.20
CA PRO A 272 22.19 -8.01 28.61
C PRO A 272 23.32 -8.14 27.57
N GLU A 273 24.05 -7.06 27.35
CA GLU A 273 25.17 -7.03 26.43
C GLU A 273 26.22 -8.09 26.81
N ALA A 274 26.69 -8.86 25.83
CA ALA A 274 27.77 -9.80 26.03
C ALA A 274 29.10 -9.07 26.26
N GLU A 275 29.97 -9.64 27.11
CA GLU A 275 31.24 -9.01 27.50
C GLU A 275 32.11 -8.61 26.30
N GLY A 276 32.16 -9.44 25.26
CA GLY A 276 32.93 -9.15 24.07
C GLY A 276 32.40 -7.91 23.31
N HIS A 277 31.09 -7.74 23.21
CA HIS A 277 30.43 -6.57 22.60
C HIS A 277 30.69 -5.30 23.41
N PHE A 278 30.69 -5.39 24.74
CA PHE A 278 31.01 -4.28 25.64
C PHE A 278 32.38 -3.67 25.30
N TYR A 279 33.43 -4.50 25.18
CA TYR A 279 34.76 -4.01 24.86
C TYR A 279 34.86 -3.37 23.48
N VAL A 280 34.15 -3.90 22.46
CA VAL A 280 34.10 -3.31 21.12
C VAL A 280 33.44 -1.94 21.19
N ARG A 281 32.27 -1.84 21.83
CA ARG A 281 31.53 -0.58 21.97
C ARG A 281 32.32 0.48 22.74
N VAL A 282 32.97 0.10 23.83
CA VAL A 282 33.84 1.02 24.60
C VAL A 282 35.02 1.50 23.73
N SER A 283 35.65 0.63 22.95
CA SER A 283 36.71 1.01 22.02
C SER A 283 36.23 2.00 20.96
N GLU A 284 35.06 1.79 20.39
CA GLU A 284 34.43 2.71 19.45
C GLU A 284 34.09 4.07 20.09
N LEU A 285 33.48 4.05 21.29
CA LEU A 285 33.20 5.26 22.06
C LEU A 285 34.45 6.07 22.36
N LEU A 286 35.54 5.44 22.74
CA LEU A 286 36.83 6.12 22.96
C LEU A 286 37.39 6.77 21.68
N ARG A 287 37.10 6.18 20.52
CA ARG A 287 37.53 6.69 19.21
C ARG A 287 36.71 7.90 18.79
N HIS A 288 35.38 7.80 18.70
CA HIS A 288 34.52 8.88 18.22
C HIS A 288 34.08 9.86 19.34
N LYS A 289 34.16 9.46 20.63
CA LYS A 289 33.82 10.30 21.81
C LYS A 289 32.42 10.94 21.70
N GLY A 290 31.46 10.20 21.15
CA GLY A 290 30.10 10.68 20.93
C GLY A 290 29.96 11.79 19.87
N ARG A 291 30.96 11.97 18.98
CA ARG A 291 30.94 12.98 17.94
C ARG A 291 31.12 12.35 16.57
N ALA A 292 30.25 12.71 15.64
CA ALA A 292 30.30 12.28 14.25
C ALA A 292 31.12 13.26 13.41
N ILE A 293 32.33 12.87 13.04
CA ILE A 293 33.28 13.69 12.26
C ILE A 293 33.72 12.94 11.00
N GLN A 294 34.10 11.67 11.17
CA GLN A 294 34.60 10.81 10.09
C GLN A 294 33.51 9.86 9.61
N LYS A 295 33.64 9.28 8.41
CA LYS A 295 32.71 8.25 7.91
C LYS A 295 32.48 7.11 8.92
N PHE A 296 33.56 6.67 9.53
CA PHE A 296 33.55 5.64 10.57
C PHE A 296 32.62 6.05 11.74
N ASP A 297 32.74 7.29 12.22
CA ASP A 297 31.95 7.75 13.37
C ASP A 297 30.47 7.76 13.04
N TYR A 298 30.08 8.21 11.86
CA TYR A 298 28.67 8.20 11.40
C TYR A 298 28.10 6.78 11.32
N GLU A 299 28.87 5.85 10.74
CA GLU A 299 28.46 4.46 10.57
C GLU A 299 28.31 3.75 11.93
N HIS A 300 29.28 3.90 12.83
CA HIS A 300 29.29 3.20 14.13
C HIS A 300 28.35 3.82 15.16
N LEU A 301 28.19 5.14 15.22
CA LEU A 301 27.22 5.79 16.07
C LEU A 301 25.78 5.37 15.70
N ALA A 302 25.48 5.23 14.39
CA ALA A 302 24.19 4.75 13.96
C ALA A 302 23.95 3.28 14.36
N LEU A 303 24.93 2.42 14.19
CA LEU A 303 24.84 1.01 14.57
C LEU A 303 24.73 0.81 16.08
N GLU A 304 25.40 1.66 16.87
CA GLU A 304 25.32 1.61 18.35
C GLU A 304 23.95 2.06 18.84
N ALA A 305 23.41 3.15 18.29
CA ALA A 305 22.14 3.72 18.72
C ALA A 305 20.91 2.92 18.24
N PHE A 306 21.03 2.24 17.11
CA PHE A 306 19.94 1.50 16.48
C PHE A 306 20.33 0.03 16.26
N PRO A 307 20.17 -0.84 17.27
CA PRO A 307 20.51 -2.26 17.18
C PRO A 307 19.74 -3.05 16.12
N GLN A 308 18.64 -2.47 15.61
CA GLN A 308 17.84 -3.04 14.53
C GLN A 308 18.50 -2.90 13.15
N LEU A 309 19.63 -2.19 13.07
CA LEU A 309 20.40 -2.04 11.85
C LEU A 309 21.47 -3.12 11.74
N PHE A 310 21.57 -3.72 10.58
CA PHE A 310 22.65 -4.65 10.26
C PHE A 310 23.88 -3.92 9.70
N LYS A 311 23.65 -2.96 8.81
CA LYS A 311 24.74 -2.26 8.14
C LYS A 311 24.38 -0.82 7.80
N VAL A 312 25.34 0.06 8.00
CA VAL A 312 25.22 1.49 7.65
C VAL A 312 26.37 1.85 6.73
N LYS A 313 26.10 2.67 5.74
CA LYS A 313 27.10 3.23 4.82
C LYS A 313 26.98 4.74 4.76
N CYS A 314 28.04 5.43 5.13
CA CYS A 314 28.16 6.88 5.03
C CYS A 314 28.68 7.28 3.64
N ILE A 315 27.89 8.07 2.91
CA ILE A 315 28.24 8.68 1.64
C ILE A 315 28.34 10.19 1.88
N ASN A 316 29.57 10.69 1.91
CA ASN A 316 29.84 12.10 2.18
C ASN A 316 29.79 12.92 0.89
N HIS A 317 29.51 14.22 1.05
CA HIS A 317 29.47 15.22 -0.02
C HIS A 317 28.48 14.89 -1.14
N SER A 318 27.42 14.13 -0.84
CA SER A 318 26.43 13.70 -1.82
C SER A 318 25.02 14.02 -1.32
N PHE A 319 24.15 14.38 -2.25
CA PHE A 319 22.75 14.65 -1.99
C PHE A 319 21.89 13.92 -3.03
N ALA A 320 20.86 13.24 -2.57
CA ALA A 320 19.87 12.58 -3.41
C ALA A 320 18.49 13.16 -3.10
N LEU A 321 17.78 13.62 -4.12
CA LEU A 321 16.45 14.21 -3.95
C LEU A 321 15.40 13.12 -3.77
N ASN A 322 15.38 12.13 -4.65
CA ASN A 322 14.40 11.00 -4.59
C ASN A 322 15.04 9.76 -5.19
N ALA A 323 14.74 8.57 -4.67
CA ALA A 323 15.29 7.32 -5.16
C ALA A 323 14.72 6.89 -6.52
N HIS A 324 13.51 7.37 -6.87
CA HIS A 324 12.91 7.02 -8.16
C HIS A 324 13.48 7.80 -9.36
N GLN A 325 14.32 8.80 -9.13
CA GLN A 325 14.87 9.63 -10.19
C GLN A 325 16.39 9.76 -10.08
N TYR A 326 17.14 8.84 -10.66
CA TYR A 326 18.61 8.89 -10.76
C TYR A 326 19.18 10.20 -11.32
N ARG A 327 18.35 10.95 -12.07
CA ARG A 327 18.75 12.23 -12.67
C ARG A 327 18.90 13.39 -11.67
N ASN A 328 18.40 13.20 -10.44
CA ASN A 328 18.39 14.24 -9.39
C ASN A 328 19.44 13.99 -8.30
N ASP A 329 20.39 13.10 -8.52
CA ASP A 329 21.48 12.89 -7.61
C ASP A 329 22.58 13.92 -7.84
N PHE A 330 23.02 14.52 -6.74
CA PHE A 330 24.17 15.41 -6.74
C PHE A 330 25.35 14.69 -6.10
N PRO A 331 26.25 14.11 -6.91
CA PRO A 331 27.40 13.35 -6.39
C PRO A 331 28.41 14.24 -5.71
N PHE A 332 28.33 15.56 -5.89
CA PHE A 332 29.20 16.55 -5.26
C PHE A 332 28.37 17.67 -4.61
N ALA A 333 27.99 17.46 -3.36
CA ALA A 333 27.24 18.41 -2.54
C ALA A 333 27.94 18.59 -1.18
N PRO A 334 28.93 19.50 -1.06
CA PRO A 334 29.66 19.72 0.18
C PRO A 334 28.72 20.05 1.34
N GLY A 335 28.98 19.47 2.52
CA GLY A 335 28.14 19.64 3.71
C GLY A 335 26.93 18.74 3.79
N TYR A 336 26.67 17.91 2.78
CA TYR A 336 25.62 16.88 2.82
C TYR A 336 26.21 15.51 3.08
N ILE A 337 25.50 14.71 3.88
CA ILE A 337 25.83 13.33 4.18
C ILE A 337 24.57 12.48 4.01
N ILE A 338 24.71 11.40 3.25
CA ILE A 338 23.70 10.35 3.13
C ILE A 338 24.16 9.16 3.97
N LEU A 339 23.27 8.65 4.80
CA LEU A 339 23.42 7.39 5.51
C LEU A 339 22.50 6.35 4.84
N ALA A 340 23.09 5.45 4.06
CA ALA A 340 22.36 4.30 3.52
C ALA A 340 22.35 3.19 4.57
N VAL A 341 21.15 2.76 4.98
CA VAL A 341 20.95 1.85 6.11
C VAL A 341 20.24 0.56 5.70
N ILE A 342 20.69 -0.57 6.25
CA ILE A 342 20.09 -1.89 6.03
C ILE A 342 19.65 -2.44 7.38
N PRO A 343 18.39 -2.92 7.51
CA PRO A 343 17.87 -3.48 8.74
C PRO A 343 18.52 -4.83 9.08
N ASP A 344 18.31 -5.30 10.30
CA ASP A 344 18.70 -6.66 10.70
C ASP A 344 17.92 -7.69 9.85
N LEU A 345 18.68 -8.46 9.09
CA LEU A 345 18.17 -9.41 8.11
C LEU A 345 17.56 -10.66 8.74
N ASN A 346 17.86 -10.94 10.03
CA ASN A 346 17.36 -12.12 10.73
C ASN A 346 15.87 -12.01 11.08
N GLN A 347 15.33 -10.78 11.14
CA GLN A 347 13.95 -10.52 11.54
C GLN A 347 13.02 -10.30 10.35
N LEU A 348 13.53 -10.32 9.11
CA LEU A 348 12.76 -10.05 7.92
C LEU A 348 11.88 -11.22 7.49
N LYS A 349 10.66 -10.91 7.06
CA LYS A 349 9.79 -11.89 6.40
C LYS A 349 10.33 -12.22 5.00
N ALA A 350 10.05 -13.44 4.49
CA ALA A 350 10.54 -13.92 3.21
C ALA A 350 10.26 -12.97 2.02
N ALA A 351 9.13 -12.24 2.05
CA ALA A 351 8.78 -11.28 1.01
C ALA A 351 9.70 -10.03 0.98
N GLN A 352 10.28 -9.66 2.11
CA GLN A 352 11.17 -8.49 2.26
C GLN A 352 12.65 -8.86 2.14
N SER A 353 12.98 -10.12 1.97
CA SER A 353 14.37 -10.60 1.99
C SER A 353 15.21 -10.10 0.80
N PHE A 354 14.58 -9.82 -0.35
CA PHE A 354 15.29 -9.33 -1.54
C PHE A 354 15.59 -7.83 -1.50
N GLU A 355 14.68 -7.03 -0.96
CA GLU A 355 14.81 -5.58 -0.83
C GLU A 355 14.61 -5.17 0.64
N PRO A 356 15.54 -5.50 1.56
CA PRO A 356 15.40 -5.14 2.96
C PRO A 356 15.36 -3.62 3.13
N ARG A 357 14.28 -3.11 3.69
CA ARG A 357 14.04 -1.68 3.89
C ARG A 357 13.78 -1.38 5.36
N VAL A 358 14.30 -0.26 5.81
CA VAL A 358 14.07 0.31 7.13
C VAL A 358 12.81 1.17 7.08
N PRO A 359 11.93 1.13 8.09
CA PRO A 359 10.76 2.01 8.19
C PRO A 359 11.13 3.50 8.12
N VAL A 360 10.23 4.31 7.57
CA VAL A 360 10.43 5.76 7.43
C VAL A 360 10.66 6.42 8.78
N SER A 361 9.91 6.03 9.80
CA SER A 361 10.07 6.53 11.17
C SER A 361 11.48 6.32 11.70
N MET A 362 12.05 5.15 11.49
CA MET A 362 13.44 4.87 11.91
C MET A 362 14.46 5.67 11.10
N LEU A 363 14.22 5.94 9.81
CA LEU A 363 15.09 6.81 9.01
C LEU A 363 15.11 8.25 9.56
N GLU A 364 13.95 8.76 9.98
CA GLU A 364 13.82 10.07 10.63
C GLU A 364 14.54 10.09 11.99
N ASP A 365 14.34 9.07 12.82
CA ASP A 365 15.01 8.92 14.13
C ASP A 365 16.53 8.88 13.98
N ILE A 366 17.06 8.16 12.99
CA ILE A 366 18.50 8.11 12.67
C ILE A 366 18.99 9.50 12.29
N ALA A 367 18.27 10.21 11.42
CA ALA A 367 18.66 11.54 11.00
C ALA A 367 18.65 12.52 12.18
N ASP A 368 17.66 12.47 13.04
CA ASP A 368 17.55 13.33 14.22
C ASP A 368 18.58 13.00 15.30
N TYR A 369 18.89 11.71 15.48
CA TYR A 369 19.98 11.30 16.35
C TYR A 369 21.33 11.83 15.82
N MET A 370 21.61 11.72 14.54
CA MET A 370 22.85 12.20 13.93
C MET A 370 23.00 13.71 14.04
N LYS A 371 21.92 14.48 13.89
CA LYS A 371 21.95 15.95 14.09
C LYS A 371 22.44 16.34 15.48
N LYS A 372 22.17 15.55 16.51
CA LYS A 372 22.63 15.81 17.88
C LYS A 372 24.11 15.55 18.12
N HIS A 373 24.74 14.67 17.29
CA HIS A 373 26.13 14.22 17.45
C HIS A 373 27.08 14.82 16.43
N ALA A 374 26.56 15.50 15.41
CA ALA A 374 27.35 16.08 14.33
C ALA A 374 27.41 17.61 14.39
N SER A 375 28.24 18.19 13.52
CA SER A 375 28.30 19.65 13.35
C SER A 375 26.96 20.21 12.85
N PRO A 376 26.48 21.37 13.37
CA PRO A 376 25.23 22.00 12.92
C PRO A 376 25.28 22.45 11.45
N PHE A 377 26.43 22.48 10.84
CA PHE A 377 26.62 22.86 9.42
C PHE A 377 26.49 21.65 8.47
N VAL A 378 26.36 20.45 8.99
CA VAL A 378 26.19 19.23 8.18
C VAL A 378 24.70 18.90 8.08
N ARG A 379 24.26 18.63 6.85
CA ARG A 379 22.90 18.19 6.54
C ARG A 379 22.86 16.70 6.31
N PHE A 380 21.96 16.03 7.04
CA PHE A 380 21.82 14.57 7.00
C PHE A 380 20.57 14.14 6.30
N ARG A 381 20.70 13.06 5.55
CA ARG A 381 19.57 12.25 5.11
C ARG A 381 19.89 10.78 5.36
N ALA A 382 19.05 10.11 6.15
CA ALA A 382 19.03 8.66 6.20
C ALA A 382 18.10 8.14 5.12
N MET A 383 18.51 7.11 4.40
CA MET A 383 17.71 6.53 3.33
C MET A 383 17.95 5.03 3.20
N ASN A 384 16.98 4.35 2.62
CA ASN A 384 17.14 2.96 2.23
C ASN A 384 18.08 2.83 1.02
N PRO A 385 18.81 1.72 0.88
CA PRO A 385 19.58 1.46 -0.33
C PRO A 385 18.67 1.38 -1.55
N ARG A 386 19.18 1.82 -2.69
CA ARG A 386 18.54 1.57 -3.97
C ARG A 386 18.88 0.18 -4.44
N TYR A 387 17.84 -0.60 -4.72
CA TYR A 387 17.98 -1.96 -5.24
C TYR A 387 17.77 -1.94 -6.75
N GLU A 388 18.80 -2.30 -7.49
CA GLU A 388 18.70 -2.40 -8.95
C GLU A 388 18.11 -3.76 -9.34
N LYS A 389 17.06 -3.74 -10.13
CA LYS A 389 16.46 -4.95 -10.70
C LYS A 389 17.14 -5.29 -12.02
N ILE A 390 17.62 -6.51 -12.12
CA ILE A 390 18.33 -6.99 -13.30
C ILE A 390 17.50 -8.06 -14.00
N ASN A 391 17.18 -7.83 -15.27
CA ASN A 391 16.50 -8.80 -16.12
C ASN A 391 17.54 -9.68 -16.83
N PHE A 392 17.31 -10.99 -16.82
CA PHE A 392 18.15 -11.96 -17.49
C PHE A 392 17.40 -12.69 -18.56
N CYS A 393 18.01 -12.81 -19.74
CA CYS A 393 17.65 -13.78 -20.75
C CYS A 393 18.83 -14.75 -20.89
N LEU A 394 18.63 -15.99 -20.48
CA LEU A 394 19.66 -17.04 -20.45
C LEU A 394 19.19 -18.28 -21.18
N LYS A 395 19.99 -18.73 -22.16
CA LYS A 395 19.80 -20.03 -22.81
C LYS A 395 21.09 -20.84 -22.63
N VAL A 396 20.93 -21.99 -22.00
CA VAL A 396 22.04 -22.92 -21.73
C VAL A 396 21.70 -24.30 -22.24
N LYS A 397 22.73 -25.07 -22.59
CA LYS A 397 22.61 -26.51 -22.79
C LYS A 397 23.15 -27.20 -21.55
N LEU A 398 22.35 -28.11 -21.02
CA LEU A 398 22.75 -28.95 -19.88
C LEU A 398 23.59 -30.15 -20.35
N LEU A 399 24.44 -30.65 -19.44
CA LEU A 399 25.19 -31.87 -19.66
C LEU A 399 24.22 -33.09 -19.85
N PRO A 400 24.56 -34.08 -20.66
CA PRO A 400 23.75 -35.27 -20.87
C PRO A 400 23.37 -35.97 -19.56
N GLY A 401 22.12 -36.43 -19.45
CA GLY A 401 21.61 -37.12 -18.27
C GLY A 401 21.15 -36.22 -17.11
N LYS A 402 21.12 -34.90 -17.30
CA LYS A 402 20.57 -33.96 -16.33
C LYS A 402 19.08 -33.70 -16.58
N ASP A 403 18.28 -33.69 -15.53
CA ASP A 403 16.86 -33.33 -15.59
C ASP A 403 16.70 -31.85 -15.82
N GLU A 404 16.01 -31.47 -16.89
CA GLU A 404 15.86 -30.07 -17.32
C GLU A 404 15.10 -29.22 -16.30
N ASN A 405 14.02 -29.75 -15.74
CA ASN A 405 13.18 -28.96 -14.80
C ASN A 405 13.90 -28.73 -13.47
N TYR A 406 14.56 -29.75 -12.94
CA TYR A 406 15.32 -29.63 -11.69
C TYR A 406 16.46 -28.62 -11.85
N TYR A 407 17.28 -28.74 -12.89
CA TYR A 407 18.43 -27.86 -13.09
C TYR A 407 18.06 -26.47 -13.53
N LYS A 408 16.91 -26.26 -14.15
CA LYS A 408 16.34 -24.93 -14.40
C LYS A 408 16.06 -24.16 -13.10
N GLU A 409 15.41 -24.81 -12.13
CA GLU A 409 15.15 -24.16 -10.84
C GLU A 409 16.43 -23.99 -10.02
N LYS A 410 17.34 -24.95 -10.05
CA LYS A 410 18.67 -24.83 -9.43
C LYS A 410 19.44 -23.67 -10.00
N LEU A 411 19.47 -23.51 -11.32
CA LEU A 411 20.13 -22.39 -11.99
C LEU A 411 19.58 -21.04 -11.58
N LYS A 412 18.26 -20.93 -11.48
CA LYS A 412 17.60 -19.71 -10.95
C LYS A 412 18.03 -19.43 -9.51
N GLN A 413 18.12 -20.47 -8.69
CA GLN A 413 18.57 -20.34 -7.30
C GLN A 413 20.02 -19.92 -7.21
N ASP A 414 20.91 -20.52 -7.97
CA ASP A 414 22.35 -20.20 -7.99
C ASP A 414 22.59 -18.73 -8.45
N ILE A 415 21.84 -18.25 -9.46
CA ILE A 415 21.89 -16.86 -9.89
C ILE A 415 21.35 -15.92 -8.80
N ARG A 416 20.23 -16.26 -8.16
CA ARG A 416 19.69 -15.45 -7.04
C ARG A 416 20.69 -15.37 -5.89
N GLU A 417 21.36 -16.48 -5.57
CA GLU A 417 22.38 -16.51 -4.52
C GLU A 417 23.61 -15.65 -4.86
N LEU A 418 23.99 -15.59 -6.13
CA LEU A 418 25.06 -14.70 -6.57
C LEU A 418 24.67 -13.22 -6.46
N LEU A 419 23.46 -12.86 -6.89
CA LEU A 419 23.01 -11.49 -6.98
C LEU A 419 22.51 -10.92 -5.66
N ALA A 420 21.82 -11.75 -4.86
CA ALA A 420 21.26 -11.38 -3.57
C ALA A 420 21.66 -12.40 -2.49
N PRO A 421 22.96 -12.50 -2.14
CA PRO A 421 23.42 -13.49 -1.17
C PRO A 421 22.77 -13.32 0.20
N TRP A 422 22.39 -12.12 0.57
CA TRP A 422 21.67 -11.83 1.81
C TRP A 422 20.28 -12.47 1.87
N ALA A 423 19.60 -12.64 0.74
CA ALA A 423 18.27 -13.27 0.70
C ALA A 423 18.30 -14.78 0.99
N VAL A 424 19.49 -15.39 0.93
CA VAL A 424 19.72 -16.81 1.23
C VAL A 424 20.60 -17.00 2.50
N GLY A 425 20.66 -15.98 3.36
CA GLY A 425 21.34 -16.07 4.66
C GLY A 425 22.85 -15.88 4.64
N LYS A 426 23.43 -15.43 3.51
CA LYS A 426 24.86 -15.13 3.40
C LYS A 426 25.13 -13.63 3.60
N TYR A 427 24.85 -13.16 4.82
CA TYR A 427 24.86 -11.74 5.18
C TYR A 427 26.27 -11.10 5.11
N ASP A 428 27.31 -11.88 5.37
CA ASP A 428 28.73 -11.47 5.30
C ASP A 428 29.12 -10.97 3.89
N LYS A 429 28.45 -11.46 2.85
CA LYS A 429 28.71 -11.08 1.46
C LYS A 429 27.98 -9.82 1.01
N LEU A 430 27.14 -9.23 1.85
CA LEU A 430 26.42 -8.02 1.51
C LEU A 430 27.37 -6.82 1.48
N SER A 431 27.49 -6.18 0.31
CA SER A 431 28.29 -4.96 0.11
C SER A 431 27.52 -3.93 -0.70
N PHE A 432 27.76 -2.64 -0.39
CA PHE A 432 27.21 -1.54 -1.17
C PHE A 432 28.03 -1.29 -2.43
N GLY A 433 27.36 -0.98 -3.55
CA GLY A 433 28.02 -0.63 -4.81
C GLY A 433 28.74 -1.79 -5.48
N GLN A 434 28.28 -3.01 -5.27
CA GLN A 434 28.83 -4.18 -5.93
C GLN A 434 28.41 -4.21 -7.41
N CYS A 435 29.39 -4.22 -8.29
CA CYS A 435 29.16 -4.40 -9.72
C CYS A 435 29.04 -5.89 -10.05
N VAL A 436 28.01 -6.24 -10.80
CA VAL A 436 27.83 -7.59 -11.34
C VAL A 436 28.15 -7.57 -12.83
N SER A 437 29.15 -8.33 -13.22
CA SER A 437 29.53 -8.43 -14.63
C SER A 437 28.95 -9.69 -15.29
N ARG A 438 28.82 -9.64 -16.61
CA ARG A 438 28.47 -10.82 -17.41
C ARG A 438 29.42 -11.99 -17.14
N SER A 439 30.72 -11.70 -16.94
CA SER A 439 31.73 -12.70 -16.65
C SER A 439 31.54 -13.41 -15.32
N ASP A 440 30.95 -12.76 -14.30
CA ASP A 440 30.68 -13.38 -13.02
C ASP A 440 29.60 -14.44 -13.16
N ILE A 441 28.58 -14.17 -13.97
CA ILE A 441 27.51 -15.13 -14.25
C ILE A 441 28.02 -16.30 -15.09
N ILE A 442 28.83 -16.04 -16.13
CA ILE A 442 29.45 -17.09 -16.94
C ILE A 442 30.29 -18.01 -16.04
N ARG A 443 31.13 -17.43 -15.19
CA ARG A 443 31.93 -18.21 -14.24
C ARG A 443 31.11 -19.05 -13.29
N LEU A 444 30.00 -18.50 -12.77
CA LEU A 444 29.06 -19.25 -11.92
C LEU A 444 28.51 -20.48 -12.66
N LEU A 445 28.08 -20.30 -13.91
CA LEU A 445 27.46 -21.34 -14.71
C LEU A 445 28.48 -22.45 -15.09
N GLU A 446 29.69 -22.06 -15.45
CA GLU A 446 30.77 -23.01 -15.79
C GLU A 446 31.25 -23.81 -14.57
N THR A 447 31.29 -23.17 -13.38
CA THR A 447 31.70 -23.85 -12.15
C THR A 447 30.63 -24.75 -11.58
N GLY A 448 29.35 -24.59 -11.98
CA GLY A 448 28.22 -25.34 -11.45
C GLY A 448 28.19 -26.83 -11.81
N GLY A 449 28.97 -27.26 -12.81
CA GLY A 449 29.13 -28.67 -13.18
C GLY A 449 27.89 -29.35 -13.78
N TYR A 450 26.89 -28.59 -14.22
CA TYR A 450 25.66 -29.09 -14.86
C TYR A 450 25.37 -28.44 -16.21
N VAL A 451 26.05 -27.34 -16.53
CA VAL A 451 25.96 -26.64 -17.83
C VAL A 451 27.06 -27.15 -18.75
N ASP A 452 26.71 -27.52 -19.97
CA ASP A 452 27.64 -27.90 -21.03
C ASP A 452 28.19 -26.65 -21.70
N TYR A 453 27.29 -25.81 -22.23
CA TYR A 453 27.67 -24.48 -22.77
C TYR A 453 26.51 -23.50 -22.73
N ILE A 454 26.89 -22.22 -22.83
CA ILE A 454 25.96 -21.09 -22.82
C ILE A 454 25.68 -20.67 -24.26
N LEU A 455 24.42 -20.73 -24.67
CA LEU A 455 23.97 -20.30 -26.00
C LEU A 455 23.76 -18.78 -26.07
N GLU A 456 23.11 -18.23 -25.04
CA GLU A 456 22.77 -16.82 -24.99
C GLU A 456 22.76 -16.33 -23.55
N LEU A 457 23.37 -15.20 -23.30
CA LEU A 457 23.28 -14.47 -22.03
C LEU A 457 23.12 -12.98 -22.32
N ARG A 458 21.94 -12.44 -22.03
CA ARG A 458 21.66 -11.00 -22.03
C ARG A 458 21.30 -10.55 -20.64
N MET A 459 21.80 -9.39 -20.29
CA MET A 459 21.53 -8.71 -19.03
C MET A 459 21.09 -7.29 -19.37
N ALA A 460 20.01 -6.82 -18.77
CA ALA A 460 19.52 -5.45 -18.87
C ALA A 460 19.01 -4.98 -17.51
N HIS A 461 19.06 -3.69 -17.26
CA HIS A 461 18.32 -3.09 -16.15
C HIS A 461 16.82 -3.28 -16.41
N ALA A 462 16.04 -3.39 -15.36
CA ALA A 462 14.57 -3.60 -15.51
C ALA A 462 13.87 -2.37 -16.09
N ASP A 463 14.51 -1.21 -16.03
CA ASP A 463 13.98 0.07 -16.51
C ASP A 463 14.45 0.40 -17.95
N ASP A 464 15.22 -0.46 -18.57
CA ASP A 464 15.62 -0.46 -19.98
C ASP A 464 14.73 -1.47 -20.77
#